data_bdc7b163c523a40153dc8c40e528f05e
#
_entry.id   bdc7b163c523a40153dc8c40e528f05e
#
_cell.length_a   1.000
_cell.length_b   1.000
_cell.length_c   1.000
_cell.angle_alpha   90.00
_cell.angle_beta   90.00
_cell.angle_gamma   90.00
#
_symmetry.space_group_name_H-M   'P 1'
#
loop_
_entity.id
_entity.type
_entity.pdbx_description
1 polymer ?
#
loop_
_entity_poly.entity_id
_entity_poly.type
_entity_poly.pdbx_seq_one_letter_code
_entity_poly.pdbx_strand_id
1 'polypeptide(L)'
;MNNIIRSYRGLEIYPLVYPHQPRGANGTRHYDAGFDAAVKICRRGTDNTVTTSRVFRVPSRSPFGTTGDARMASASHAEQVIDGMIAGQSIVGL
;
A
#
# COMPACT_ATOMS: atom_id res chain seq x y z
N MET A 1 6.55 -11.07 15.21
CA MET A 1 6.81 -9.80 14.57
C MET A 1 5.55 -8.99 14.43
N ASN A 2 5.62 -7.79 14.89
CA ASN A 2 4.43 -6.97 14.97
C ASN A 2 4.14 -6.32 13.63
N ASN A 3 3.08 -6.76 12.99
CA ASN A 3 2.51 -5.98 11.92
C ASN A 3 1.82 -4.79 12.54
N ILE A 4 2.46 -3.63 12.45
CA ILE A 4 1.87 -2.42 12.95
C ILE A 4 0.76 -2.03 11.98
N ILE A 5 -0.47 -2.30 12.40
CA ILE A 5 -1.65 -1.89 11.65
C ILE A 5 -1.91 -0.43 12.03
N ARG A 6 -1.86 0.44 11.05
CA ARG A 6 -2.13 1.84 11.25
C ARG A 6 -3.61 2.10 11.00
N SER A 7 -4.26 2.81 11.90
CA SER A 7 -5.64 3.26 11.69
C SER A 7 -5.65 4.73 11.29
N TYR A 8 -6.51 5.05 10.35
CA TYR A 8 -6.70 6.42 9.91
C TYR A 8 -8.18 6.64 9.59
N ARG A 9 -8.80 7.58 10.27
CA ARG A 9 -10.21 7.94 10.10
C ARG A 9 -11.14 6.73 10.17
N GLY A 10 -10.84 5.80 11.08
CA GLY A 10 -11.66 4.60 11.29
C GLY A 10 -11.40 3.47 10.31
N LEU A 11 -10.43 3.62 9.43
CA LEU A 11 -10.02 2.59 8.48
C LEU A 11 -8.67 2.03 8.86
N GLU A 12 -8.42 0.77 8.52
CA GLU A 12 -7.13 0.13 8.78
C GLU A 12 -6.28 0.15 7.52
N ILE A 13 -5.00 0.47 7.69
CA ILE A 13 -4.05 0.60 6.60
C ILE A 13 -2.99 -0.50 6.74
N TYR A 14 -2.82 -1.30 5.70
CA TYR A 14 -1.83 -2.37 5.62
C TYR A 14 -0.86 -2.04 4.49
N PRO A 15 0.35 -1.54 4.80
CA PRO A 15 1.36 -1.33 3.76
C PRO A 15 1.79 -2.65 3.14
N LEU A 16 1.90 -2.66 1.83
CA LEU A 16 2.34 -3.82 1.05
C LEU A 16 3.59 -3.44 0.28
N VAL A 17 4.63 -4.25 0.42
CA VAL A 17 5.92 -3.98 -0.22
C VAL A 17 6.32 -5.21 -1.01
N TYR A 18 6.69 -5.00 -2.27
CA TYR A 18 7.09 -6.07 -3.18
C TYR A 18 8.45 -5.76 -3.78
N PRO A 19 9.31 -6.77 -3.96
CA PRO A 19 10.52 -6.55 -4.75
C PRO A 19 10.15 -6.11 -6.17
N HIS A 20 10.80 -5.06 -6.64
CA HIS A 20 10.57 -4.60 -8.01
C HIS A 20 11.16 -5.61 -8.99
N GLN A 21 10.39 -5.98 -10.00
CA GLN A 21 10.84 -6.87 -11.05
C GLN A 21 10.92 -6.09 -12.35
N PRO A 22 12.13 -5.79 -12.84
CA PRO A 22 12.28 -5.11 -14.10
C PRO A 22 11.69 -5.95 -15.22
N ARG A 23 11.08 -5.29 -16.20
CA ARG A 23 10.50 -5.95 -17.34
C ARG A 23 11.62 -6.61 -18.15
N GLY A 24 11.43 -7.88 -18.53
CA GLY A 24 12.42 -8.62 -19.28
C GLY A 24 13.50 -9.29 -18.44
N ALA A 25 13.37 -9.25 -17.11
CA ALA A 25 14.27 -10.01 -16.25
C ALA A 25 14.01 -11.50 -16.45
N ASN A 26 15.01 -12.25 -16.87
CA ASN A 26 14.92 -13.66 -17.19
C ASN A 26 14.90 -14.52 -15.94
N GLY A 27 13.90 -14.32 -15.06
CA GLY A 27 13.79 -15.06 -13.82
C GLY A 27 14.88 -14.76 -12.81
N THR A 28 15.79 -13.87 -13.11
CA THR A 28 16.85 -13.47 -12.21
C THR A 28 16.32 -12.39 -11.25
N ARG A 29 16.50 -12.62 -9.96
CA ARG A 29 16.10 -11.63 -8.96
C ARG A 29 17.17 -10.55 -8.89
N HIS A 30 16.74 -9.32 -9.10
CA HIS A 30 17.60 -8.15 -8.95
C HIS A 30 17.24 -7.44 -7.66
N TYR A 31 17.93 -7.78 -6.58
CA TYR A 31 17.65 -7.15 -5.27
C TYR A 31 17.97 -5.66 -5.25
N ASP A 32 18.85 -5.23 -6.14
CA ASP A 32 19.21 -3.83 -6.29
C ASP A 32 18.21 -3.05 -7.15
N ALA A 33 17.19 -3.72 -7.69
CA ALA A 33 16.15 -3.04 -8.47
C ALA A 33 15.17 -2.26 -7.58
N GLY A 34 15.21 -2.46 -6.26
CA GLY A 34 14.37 -1.73 -5.33
C GLY A 34 13.04 -2.42 -5.06
N PHE A 35 12.07 -1.64 -4.58
CA PHE A 35 10.79 -2.16 -4.11
C PHE A 35 9.64 -1.35 -4.66
N ASP A 36 8.55 -2.04 -4.98
CA ASP A 36 7.27 -1.41 -5.31
C ASP A 36 6.39 -1.41 -4.07
N ALA A 37 5.47 -0.45 -4.00
CA ALA A 37 4.59 -0.30 -2.86
C ALA A 37 3.13 -0.30 -3.29
N ALA A 38 2.30 -0.83 -2.42
CA ALA A 38 0.85 -0.74 -2.51
C ALA A 38 0.33 -0.62 -1.09
N VAL A 39 -0.96 -0.38 -0.94
CA VAL A 39 -1.58 -0.32 0.37
C VAL A 39 -2.95 -0.95 0.30
N LYS A 40 -3.28 -1.74 1.32
CA LYS A 40 -4.61 -2.30 1.50
C LYS A 40 -5.33 -1.49 2.56
N ILE A 41 -6.50 -0.97 2.22
CA ILE A 41 -7.35 -0.23 3.15
C ILE A 41 -8.56 -1.09 3.46
N CYS A 42 -8.82 -1.32 4.75
CA CYS A 42 -9.88 -2.20 5.22
C CYS A 42 -10.86 -1.45 6.10
N ARG A 43 -12.12 -1.83 6.00
CA ARG A 43 -13.19 -1.38 6.90
C ARG A 43 -13.67 -2.56 7.73
N ARG A 44 -13.77 -2.36 9.03
CA ARG A 44 -14.34 -3.38 9.92
C ARG A 44 -15.80 -3.07 10.22
N GLY A 45 -16.59 -4.15 10.34
CA GLY A 45 -17.97 -4.05 10.77
C GLY A 45 -18.11 -3.96 12.27
N THR A 46 -19.36 -3.91 12.74
CA THR A 46 -19.67 -3.77 14.17
C THR A 46 -19.22 -4.99 14.98
N ASP A 47 -19.09 -6.15 14.33
CA ASP A 47 -18.62 -7.38 14.97
C ASP A 47 -17.09 -7.53 14.88
N ASN A 48 -16.39 -6.49 14.49
CA ASN A 48 -14.93 -6.43 14.38
C ASN A 48 -14.35 -7.32 13.29
N THR A 49 -15.18 -7.79 12.36
CA THR A 49 -14.68 -8.52 11.18
C THR A 49 -14.46 -7.55 10.02
N VAL A 50 -13.53 -7.91 9.12
CA VAL A 50 -13.29 -7.10 7.93
C VAL A 50 -14.46 -7.28 6.98
N THR A 51 -15.20 -6.21 6.72
CA THR A 51 -16.34 -6.23 5.81
C THR A 51 -15.96 -5.97 4.37
N THR A 52 -15.07 -5.01 4.17
CA THR A 52 -14.61 -4.65 2.82
C THR A 52 -13.14 -4.28 2.87
N SER A 53 -12.47 -4.46 1.74
CA SER A 53 -11.08 -4.01 1.59
C SER A 53 -10.81 -3.66 0.14
N ARG A 54 -9.82 -2.82 -0.07
CA ARG A 54 -9.39 -2.43 -1.41
C ARG A 54 -7.89 -2.18 -1.40
N VAL A 55 -7.22 -2.61 -2.47
CA VAL A 55 -5.78 -2.41 -2.64
C VAL A 55 -5.56 -1.28 -3.64
N PHE A 56 -4.66 -0.36 -3.27
CA PHE A 56 -4.25 0.74 -4.13
C PHE A 56 -2.76 0.65 -4.38
N ARG A 57 -2.35 0.83 -5.62
CA ARG A 57 -0.94 0.92 -5.95
C ARG A 57 -0.41 2.30 -5.63
N VAL A 58 0.81 2.36 -5.11
CA VAL A 58 1.49 3.63 -4.85
C VAL A 58 2.25 4.01 -6.11
N PRO A 59 1.85 5.08 -6.82
CA PRO A 59 2.59 5.50 -8.00
C PRO A 59 3.95 6.03 -7.61
N SER A 60 4.97 5.67 -8.40
CA SER A 60 6.32 6.15 -8.19
C SER A 60 7.05 6.14 -9.52
N ARG A 61 7.90 7.15 -9.74
CA ARG A 61 8.70 7.24 -10.96
C ARG A 61 9.78 6.16 -11.00
N SER A 62 10.24 5.74 -9.84
CA SER A 62 11.26 4.73 -9.72
C SER A 62 10.97 3.89 -8.48
N PRO A 63 11.48 2.66 -8.42
CA PRO A 63 11.31 1.83 -7.23
C PRO A 63 11.92 2.49 -6.00
N PHE A 64 11.36 2.16 -4.84
CA PHE A 64 11.89 2.65 -3.57
C PHE A 64 13.18 1.89 -3.23
N GLY A 65 14.14 2.59 -2.63
CA GLY A 65 15.44 2.00 -2.33
C GLY A 65 15.43 1.02 -1.16
N THR A 66 14.49 1.19 -0.23
CA THR A 66 14.38 0.34 0.95
C THR A 66 12.94 -0.04 1.22
N THR A 67 12.75 -1.12 1.99
CA THR A 67 11.40 -1.52 2.42
C THR A 67 10.78 -0.47 3.33
N GLY A 68 11.60 0.19 4.16
CA GLY A 68 11.12 1.27 5.02
C GLY A 68 10.55 2.42 4.23
N ASP A 69 11.25 2.86 3.19
CA ASP A 69 10.76 3.93 2.32
C ASP A 69 9.46 3.54 1.63
N ALA A 70 9.37 2.31 1.15
CA ALA A 70 8.16 1.80 0.51
C ALA A 70 6.99 1.77 1.48
N ARG A 71 7.21 1.35 2.73
CA ARG A 71 6.17 1.34 3.76
C ARG A 71 5.68 2.74 4.09
N MET A 72 6.60 3.69 4.24
CA MET A 72 6.23 5.07 4.52
C MET A 72 5.41 5.66 3.38
N ALA A 73 5.81 5.40 2.15
CA ALA A 73 5.08 5.85 0.98
C ALA A 73 3.68 5.22 0.93
N SER A 74 3.56 3.94 1.27
CA SER A 74 2.27 3.24 1.32
C SER A 74 1.33 3.91 2.32
N ALA A 75 1.80 4.15 3.54
CA ALA A 75 0.98 4.75 4.58
C ALA A 75 0.55 6.17 4.19
N SER A 76 1.47 6.96 3.67
CA SER A 76 1.18 8.32 3.22
C SER A 76 0.17 8.34 2.08
N HIS A 77 0.34 7.43 1.13
CA HIS A 77 -0.58 7.34 -0.01
C HIS A 77 -1.99 6.95 0.44
N ALA A 78 -2.09 6.02 1.40
CA ALA A 78 -3.38 5.60 1.94
C ALA A 78 -4.11 6.77 2.58
N GLU A 79 -3.40 7.59 3.36
CA GLU A 79 -4.01 8.76 3.97
C GLU A 79 -4.53 9.74 2.92
N GLN A 80 -3.77 9.93 1.85
CA GLN A 80 -4.19 10.79 0.75
C GLN A 80 -5.41 10.25 0.02
N VAL A 81 -5.47 8.93 -0.19
CA VAL A 81 -6.65 8.30 -0.81
C VAL A 81 -7.87 8.47 0.08
N ILE A 82 -7.73 8.23 1.38
CA ILE A 82 -8.83 8.36 2.34
C ILE A 82 -9.32 9.81 2.38
N ASP A 83 -8.42 10.77 2.29
CA ASP A 83 -8.77 12.19 2.30
C ASP A 83 -9.31 12.68 0.96
N GLY A 84 -9.35 11.81 -0.06
CA GLY A 84 -9.87 12.16 -1.38
C GLY A 84 -8.94 13.03 -2.20
N MET A 85 -7.65 13.01 -1.90
CA MET A 85 -6.66 13.86 -2.56
C MET A 85 -6.07 13.27 -3.84
N ILE A 86 -6.35 11.99 -4.12
CA ILE A 86 -5.78 11.31 -5.27
C ILE A 86 -6.85 11.14 -6.34
N ALA A 87 -6.62 11.73 -7.50
CA ALA A 87 -7.54 11.60 -8.64
C ALA A 87 -7.60 10.12 -9.09
N GLY A 88 -8.81 9.62 -9.28
CA GLY A 88 -9.04 8.25 -9.75
C GLY A 88 -8.92 7.19 -8.69
N GLN A 89 -8.56 7.52 -7.45
CA GLN A 89 -8.50 6.59 -6.34
C GLN A 89 -9.39 7.09 -5.20
N SER A 90 -10.27 6.23 -4.71
CA SER A 90 -11.24 6.63 -3.71
C SER A 90 -11.64 5.45 -2.85
N ILE A 91 -12.00 5.74 -1.60
CA ILE A 91 -12.56 4.76 -0.69
C ILE A 91 -14.09 4.67 -0.80
N VAL A 92 -14.70 5.38 -1.74
CA VAL A 92 -16.14 5.29 -1.95
C VAL A 92 -16.51 3.86 -2.29
N GLY A 93 -17.44 3.29 -1.54
CA GLY A 93 -17.84 1.91 -1.69
C GLY A 93 -17.12 0.93 -0.76
N LEU A 94 -16.14 1.41 -0.01
CA LEU A 94 -15.49 0.59 1.01
C LEU A 94 -16.41 0.35 2.19
#